data_e48c2c58eaba4692d0b84f206b54ce20
#
_entry.id   e48c2c58eaba4692d0b84f206b54ce20
#
_cell.length_a   1.000
_cell.length_b   1.000
_cell.length_c   1.000
_cell.angle_alpha   90.00
_cell.angle_beta   90.00
_cell.angle_gamma   90.00
#
_symmetry.space_group_name_H-M   'P 1'
#
loop_
_entity.id
_entity.type
_entity.pdbx_description
1 polymer ?
#
loop_
_entity_poly.entity_id
_entity_poly.type
_entity_poly.pdbx_seq_one_letter_code
_entity_poly.pdbx_strand_id
1 'polypeptide(L)'
;IDAIYETKEGISLVHSNQRIFENFQDIKNNESINKTQTGFDIHLDSKNESFITAINGPEEIKNKELYVEFFNYLGKSIKEKIRYDKINPYQAIFLELKSFKRLRKFLKNKRGFCKINLPTKNIFNRILVGTFSKDKKKISTTHSYYDCSKFSDYINTKNIDKNQYQCYLPFNIIEGLDLEIVIYPIFSRSNITVGLEEYNLDRRRKTIKNNIQTIKKNFNDLKIINLKNIIKTQNKINKNNVYCLNIVSKNNLLPSRLTFGFNYKKTSLGSNISESMIVNHGKDIKGRGFYWGPAFCSKKLKTIIALSSVSKNKDELKNNSKLVKMKLYGKDKVI
;
A
#
# COMPACT_ATOMS: atom_id res chain seq x y z
N ILE A 1 8.15 -0.31 13.81
CA ILE A 1 7.27 0.57 14.58
C ILE A 1 5.84 0.19 14.29
N ASP A 2 5.07 0.01 15.34
CA ASP A 2 3.63 -0.16 15.29
C ASP A 2 2.99 1.08 15.87
N ALA A 3 2.08 1.67 15.12
CA ALA A 3 1.29 2.78 15.58
C ALA A 3 -0.18 2.33 15.71
N ILE A 4 -0.71 2.47 16.90
CA ILE A 4 -2.09 2.16 17.24
C ILE A 4 -2.82 3.48 17.47
N TYR A 5 -3.91 3.68 16.75
CA TYR A 5 -4.75 4.85 16.87
C TYR A 5 -6.13 4.40 17.34
N GLU A 6 -6.56 4.92 18.47
CA GLU A 6 -7.88 4.67 19.02
C GLU A 6 -8.79 5.88 18.82
N THR A 7 -10.03 5.62 18.49
CA THR A 7 -11.09 6.60 18.39
C THR A 7 -12.35 6.06 19.06
N LYS A 8 -13.38 6.91 19.21
CA LYS A 8 -14.64 6.51 19.83
C LYS A 8 -15.30 5.28 19.16
N GLU A 9 -15.13 5.11 17.86
CA GLU A 9 -15.83 4.09 17.07
C GLU A 9 -14.89 3.07 16.41
N GLY A 10 -13.58 3.09 16.73
CA GLY A 10 -12.67 2.12 16.16
C GLY A 10 -11.22 2.28 16.54
N ILE A 11 -10.48 1.25 16.19
CA ILE A 11 -9.02 1.19 16.33
C ILE A 11 -8.44 0.96 14.96
N SER A 12 -7.37 1.67 14.64
CA SER A 12 -6.57 1.42 13.45
C SER A 12 -5.13 1.17 13.85
N LEU A 13 -4.55 0.15 13.27
CA LEU A 13 -3.15 -0.20 13.48
C LEU A 13 -2.42 -0.14 12.15
N VAL A 14 -1.24 0.45 12.16
CA VAL A 14 -0.32 0.39 11.03
C VAL A 14 1.03 -0.10 11.51
N HIS A 15 1.53 -1.13 10.85
CA HIS A 15 2.89 -1.64 11.01
C HIS A 15 3.79 -0.99 9.97
N SER A 16 4.92 -0.42 10.40
CA SER A 16 5.89 0.18 9.50
C SER A 16 7.30 -0.19 9.88
N ASN A 17 8.03 -0.70 8.91
CA ASN A 17 9.46 -0.94 9.07
C ASN A 17 10.23 0.37 8.94
N GLN A 18 10.83 0.82 10.03
CA GLN A 18 11.81 1.89 10.03
C GLN A 18 13.14 1.32 10.47
N ARG A 19 14.20 1.67 9.76
CA ARG A 19 15.56 1.21 10.07
C ARG A 19 16.47 2.41 10.18
N ILE A 20 17.15 2.50 11.31
CA ILE A 20 18.27 3.41 11.51
C ILE A 20 19.50 2.78 10.89
N PHE A 21 20.25 3.56 10.13
CA PHE A 21 21.51 3.13 9.57
C PHE A 21 22.64 3.49 10.54
N GLU A 22 23.28 2.47 11.07
CA GLU A 22 24.28 2.61 12.12
C GLU A 22 25.69 2.78 11.55
N ASN A 23 25.90 2.38 10.31
CA ASN A 23 27.21 2.42 9.69
C ASN A 23 27.16 2.91 8.23
N PHE A 24 28.31 3.36 7.75
CA PHE A 24 28.47 3.90 6.41
C PHE A 24 28.17 2.88 5.30
N GLN A 25 28.43 1.60 5.53
CA GLN A 25 28.16 0.54 4.57
C GLN A 25 26.66 0.33 4.37
N ASP A 26 25.89 0.37 5.45
CA ASP A 26 24.42 0.35 5.40
C ASP A 26 23.87 1.52 4.59
N ILE A 27 24.42 2.72 4.81
CA ILE A 27 24.01 3.93 4.08
C ILE A 27 24.35 3.79 2.60
N LYS A 28 25.54 3.35 2.27
CA LYS A 28 26.01 3.21 0.87
C LYS A 28 25.21 2.18 0.09
N ASN A 29 24.84 1.08 0.71
CA ASN A 29 24.13 -0.03 0.07
C ASN A 29 22.62 0.21 -0.05
N ASN A 30 22.11 1.29 0.53
CA ASN A 30 20.67 1.51 0.63
C ASN A 30 20.23 2.73 -0.19
N GLU A 31 20.08 2.53 -1.50
CA GLU A 31 19.58 3.56 -2.42
C GLU A 31 18.20 4.12 -2.08
N SER A 32 17.46 3.43 -1.21
CA SER A 32 16.11 3.83 -0.82
C SER A 32 16.05 4.98 0.18
N ILE A 33 17.18 5.33 0.81
CA ILE A 33 17.27 6.38 1.86
C ILE A 33 16.73 7.73 1.36
N ASN A 34 17.02 8.08 0.12
CA ASN A 34 16.65 9.36 -0.48
C ASN A 34 15.48 9.25 -1.46
N LYS A 35 14.77 8.12 -1.48
CA LYS A 35 13.64 7.96 -2.39
C LYS A 35 12.41 8.69 -1.88
N THR A 36 11.76 9.36 -2.80
CA THR A 36 10.45 9.97 -2.57
C THR A 36 9.45 8.91 -2.09
N GLN A 37 8.69 9.25 -1.06
CA GLN A 37 7.64 8.38 -0.53
C GLN A 37 6.30 8.66 -1.20
N THR A 38 5.56 7.62 -1.54
CA THR A 38 4.25 7.67 -2.22
C THR A 38 3.45 6.40 -1.95
N GLY A 39 2.41 6.11 -2.74
CA GLY A 39 1.65 4.85 -2.65
C GLY A 39 0.57 4.87 -1.58
N PHE A 40 -0.03 6.01 -1.35
CA PHE A 40 -1.18 6.20 -0.48
C PHE A 40 -2.06 7.33 -1.01
N ASP A 41 -3.33 7.24 -0.73
CA ASP A 41 -4.30 8.30 -1.04
C ASP A 41 -4.48 9.27 0.12
N ILE A 42 -4.91 10.47 -0.20
CA ILE A 42 -5.20 11.54 0.75
C ILE A 42 -6.62 12.05 0.57
N HIS A 43 -7.22 12.43 1.67
CA HIS A 43 -8.56 12.99 1.75
C HIS A 43 -8.54 14.36 2.40
N LEU A 44 -9.21 15.31 1.80
CA LEU A 44 -9.48 16.61 2.40
C LEU A 44 -10.84 17.11 1.87
N ASP A 45 -11.88 16.40 2.24
CA ASP A 45 -13.25 16.63 1.78
C ASP A 45 -14.20 17.02 2.93
N SER A 46 -15.50 16.99 2.67
CA SER A 46 -16.50 17.32 3.68
C SER A 46 -16.66 16.26 4.78
N LYS A 47 -16.16 15.04 4.56
CA LYS A 47 -16.34 13.88 5.44
C LYS A 47 -15.04 13.42 6.10
N ASN A 48 -13.91 13.61 5.44
CA ASN A 48 -12.64 13.02 5.84
C ASN A 48 -11.48 14.01 5.72
N GLU A 49 -10.51 13.89 6.63
CA GLU A 49 -9.29 14.69 6.66
C GLU A 49 -8.08 13.80 6.91
N SER A 50 -7.10 13.85 6.00
CA SER A 50 -5.85 13.09 6.14
C SER A 50 -4.77 13.90 6.84
N PHE A 51 -3.87 13.15 7.48
CA PHE A 51 -2.61 13.63 8.02
C PHE A 51 -1.47 12.70 7.61
N ILE A 52 -0.27 13.23 7.64
CA ILE A 52 0.95 12.50 7.33
C ILE A 52 1.89 12.65 8.52
N THR A 53 2.53 11.57 8.93
CA THR A 53 3.52 11.62 9.99
C THR A 53 4.75 10.76 9.65
N ALA A 54 5.89 11.22 10.10
CA ALA A 54 7.17 10.54 9.98
C ALA A 54 8.00 10.80 11.23
N ILE A 55 9.02 10.00 11.45
CA ILE A 55 9.96 10.18 12.56
C ILE A 55 11.33 10.50 11.97
N ASN A 56 12.00 11.50 12.49
CA ASN A 56 13.38 11.79 12.12
C ASN A 56 14.33 10.68 12.62
N GLY A 57 15.46 10.54 11.95
CA GLY A 57 16.55 9.65 12.39
C GLY A 57 17.30 10.17 13.62
N PRO A 58 18.46 9.55 13.92
CA PRO A 58 19.26 9.86 15.11
C PRO A 58 19.96 11.23 15.05
N GLU A 59 19.99 11.87 13.88
CA GLU A 59 20.68 13.16 13.71
C GLU A 59 19.72 14.33 13.77
N GLU A 60 20.20 15.42 14.36
CA GLU A 60 19.55 16.72 14.28
C GLU A 60 19.61 17.25 12.85
N ILE A 61 18.52 17.84 12.38
CA ILE A 61 18.41 18.46 11.07
C ILE A 61 18.15 19.95 11.26
N LYS A 62 18.99 20.79 10.62
CA LYS A 62 18.86 22.25 10.67
C LYS A 62 18.61 22.81 9.27
N ASN A 63 17.80 23.86 9.19
CA ASN A 63 17.56 24.67 8.00
C ASN A 63 17.26 23.83 6.75
N LYS A 64 16.33 22.88 6.85
CA LYS A 64 15.92 22.01 5.75
C LYS A 64 14.47 22.22 5.35
N GLU A 65 14.20 21.89 4.11
CA GLU A 65 12.86 21.94 3.53
C GLU A 65 12.33 20.52 3.26
N LEU A 66 11.09 20.31 3.60
CA LEU A 66 10.29 19.15 3.23
C LEU A 66 9.49 19.54 1.99
N TYR A 67 9.57 18.72 0.97
CA TYR A 67 8.85 18.92 -0.28
C TYR A 67 7.73 17.93 -0.41
N VAL A 68 6.53 18.45 -0.69
CA VAL A 68 5.33 17.68 -0.97
C VAL A 68 4.78 18.09 -2.33
N GLU A 69 4.60 17.13 -3.22
CA GLU A 69 3.87 17.33 -4.45
C GLU A 69 2.52 16.63 -4.32
N PHE A 70 1.45 17.41 -4.26
CA PHE A 70 0.08 16.92 -4.20
C PHE A 70 -0.50 16.78 -5.59
N PHE A 71 -1.19 15.69 -5.84
CA PHE A 71 -1.86 15.41 -7.08
C PHE A 71 -3.37 15.26 -6.85
N ASN A 72 -4.16 15.83 -7.72
CA ASN A 72 -5.60 15.60 -7.72
C ASN A 72 -5.96 14.34 -8.55
N TYR A 73 -7.23 13.98 -8.54
CA TYR A 73 -7.72 12.80 -9.24
C TYR A 73 -7.53 12.82 -10.77
N LEU A 74 -7.25 14.00 -11.36
CA LEU A 74 -6.96 14.18 -12.79
C LEU A 74 -5.46 14.19 -13.10
N GLY A 75 -4.61 13.91 -12.11
CA GLY A 75 -3.16 13.91 -12.28
C GLY A 75 -2.49 15.29 -12.36
N LYS A 76 -3.24 16.38 -12.16
CA LYS A 76 -2.65 17.70 -12.02
C LYS A 76 -1.94 17.80 -10.67
N SER A 77 -0.84 18.54 -10.60
CA SER A 77 -0.09 18.68 -9.34
C SER A 77 0.08 20.14 -8.88
N ILE A 78 0.26 20.28 -7.58
CA ILE A 78 0.76 21.48 -6.92
C ILE A 78 1.89 21.07 -6.00
N LYS A 79 2.91 21.94 -5.90
CA LYS A 79 4.06 21.73 -5.02
C LYS A 79 3.99 22.66 -3.83
N GLU A 80 4.23 22.08 -2.67
CA GLU A 80 4.30 22.80 -1.40
C GLU A 80 5.63 22.47 -0.72
N LYS A 81 6.15 23.41 0.03
CA LYS A 81 7.34 23.22 0.83
C LYS A 81 7.13 23.73 2.24
N ILE A 82 7.67 23.02 3.20
CA ILE A 82 7.64 23.38 4.59
C ILE A 82 9.08 23.54 5.06
N ARG A 83 9.43 24.70 5.55
CA ARG A 83 10.74 24.93 6.13
C ARG A 83 10.73 24.57 7.59
N TYR A 84 11.75 23.83 7.99
CA TYR A 84 12.06 23.52 9.36
C TYR A 84 13.39 24.17 9.72
N ASP A 85 13.38 25.06 10.72
CA ASP A 85 14.61 25.61 11.26
C ASP A 85 15.39 24.53 11.99
N LYS A 86 14.67 23.66 12.70
CA LYS A 86 15.25 22.56 13.44
C LYS A 86 14.27 21.38 13.52
N ILE A 87 14.80 20.15 13.36
CA ILE A 87 14.12 18.89 13.70
C ILE A 87 15.07 18.10 14.59
N ASN A 88 14.65 17.82 15.81
CA ASN A 88 15.49 17.08 16.76
C ASN A 88 15.62 15.61 16.38
N PRO A 89 16.64 14.89 16.90
CA PRO A 89 16.71 13.44 16.79
C PRO A 89 15.41 12.79 17.27
N TYR A 90 14.94 11.82 16.50
CA TYR A 90 13.71 11.05 16.78
C TYR A 90 12.43 11.87 16.92
N GLN A 91 12.46 13.12 16.55
CA GLN A 91 11.27 13.98 16.56
C GLN A 91 10.25 13.53 15.51
N ALA A 92 8.98 13.46 15.91
CA ALA A 92 7.88 13.25 14.99
C ALA A 92 7.64 14.49 14.12
N ILE A 93 7.55 14.29 12.83
CA ILE A 93 7.10 15.27 11.84
C ILE A 93 5.63 14.97 11.60
N PHE A 94 4.77 15.93 11.91
CA PHE A 94 3.32 15.78 11.76
C PHE A 94 2.77 16.87 10.85
N LEU A 95 2.08 16.46 9.78
CA LEU A 95 1.51 17.33 8.77
C LEU A 95 0.00 17.12 8.70
N GLU A 96 -0.75 18.06 9.20
CA GLU A 96 -2.19 18.12 8.94
C GLU A 96 -2.44 18.71 7.54
N LEU A 97 -3.06 17.95 6.65
CA LEU A 97 -3.28 18.38 5.27
C LEU A 97 -4.20 19.61 5.17
N LYS A 98 -5.05 19.81 6.17
CA LYS A 98 -5.91 21.01 6.24
C LYS A 98 -5.12 22.32 6.39
N SER A 99 -3.87 22.29 6.84
CA SER A 99 -3.02 23.48 6.98
C SER A 99 -2.60 24.06 5.62
N PHE A 100 -2.63 23.26 4.57
CA PHE A 100 -2.34 23.72 3.22
C PHE A 100 -3.55 24.41 2.60
N LYS A 101 -3.57 25.74 2.65
CA LYS A 101 -4.73 26.58 2.28
C LYS A 101 -5.31 26.30 0.89
N ARG A 102 -4.45 25.97 -0.09
CA ARG A 102 -4.86 25.71 -1.48
C ARG A 102 -5.33 24.28 -1.71
N LEU A 103 -4.96 23.35 -0.85
CA LEU A 103 -5.13 21.91 -1.11
C LEU A 103 -6.61 21.50 -1.22
N ARG A 104 -7.47 21.98 -0.33
CA ARG A 104 -8.92 21.66 -0.37
C ARG A 104 -9.55 22.07 -1.70
N LYS A 105 -9.29 23.29 -2.16
CA LYS A 105 -9.78 23.80 -3.45
C LYS A 105 -9.21 22.99 -4.62
N PHE A 106 -7.93 22.64 -4.54
CA PHE A 106 -7.23 21.87 -5.57
C PHE A 106 -7.78 20.43 -5.70
N LEU A 107 -8.05 19.75 -4.59
CA LEU A 107 -8.62 18.39 -4.58
C LEU A 107 -10.10 18.36 -4.96
N LYS A 108 -10.83 19.49 -4.88
CA LYS A 108 -12.26 19.59 -5.22
C LYS A 108 -13.13 18.54 -4.50
N ASN A 109 -12.90 18.33 -3.21
CA ASN A 109 -13.56 17.32 -2.38
C ASN A 109 -13.44 15.88 -2.90
N LYS A 110 -12.40 15.59 -3.68
CA LYS A 110 -12.10 14.24 -4.18
C LYS A 110 -10.80 13.75 -3.57
N ARG A 111 -10.59 12.44 -3.61
CA ARG A 111 -9.31 11.86 -3.22
C ARG A 111 -8.20 12.35 -4.14
N GLY A 112 -7.06 12.56 -3.57
CA GLY A 112 -5.81 12.77 -4.28
C GLY A 112 -4.74 11.83 -3.78
N PHE A 113 -3.51 12.08 -4.16
CA PHE A 113 -2.34 11.40 -3.61
C PHE A 113 -1.19 12.40 -3.51
N CYS A 114 -0.10 12.02 -2.88
CA CYS A 114 1.08 12.87 -2.88
C CYS A 114 2.37 12.07 -3.01
N LYS A 115 3.39 12.81 -3.41
CA LYS A 115 4.79 12.42 -3.33
C LYS A 115 5.46 13.33 -2.32
N ILE A 116 6.18 12.74 -1.39
CA ILE A 116 6.81 13.50 -0.31
C ILE A 116 8.28 13.13 -0.21
N ASN A 117 9.11 14.14 -0.10
CA ASN A 117 10.54 13.99 0.13
C ASN A 117 10.89 14.55 1.50
N LEU A 118 11.23 13.64 2.40
CA LEU A 118 11.56 13.98 3.79
C LEU A 118 13.02 14.40 3.90
N PRO A 119 13.34 15.43 4.70
CA PRO A 119 14.70 15.86 4.91
C PRO A 119 15.47 15.00 5.92
N THR A 120 15.01 13.78 6.18
CA THR A 120 15.58 12.88 7.18
C THR A 120 16.92 12.29 6.75
N LYS A 121 17.79 12.00 7.72
CA LYS A 121 19.11 11.44 7.51
C LYS A 121 19.28 10.13 8.26
N ASN A 122 20.10 9.25 7.70
CA ASN A 122 20.53 7.98 8.32
C ASN A 122 19.37 7.09 8.81
N ILE A 123 18.24 7.18 8.13
CA ILE A 123 17.07 6.37 8.43
C ILE A 123 16.37 5.94 7.15
N PHE A 124 16.04 4.65 7.07
CA PHE A 124 15.05 4.17 6.13
C PHE A 124 13.67 4.55 6.67
N ASN A 125 13.08 5.56 6.06
CA ASN A 125 11.84 6.13 6.55
C ASN A 125 10.63 5.55 5.84
N ARG A 126 9.59 5.28 6.60
CA ARG A 126 8.22 5.05 6.12
C ARG A 126 7.32 6.11 6.70
N ILE A 127 6.58 6.74 5.85
CA ILE A 127 5.56 7.70 6.25
C ILE A 127 4.34 6.93 6.70
N LEU A 128 3.80 7.29 7.84
CA LEU A 128 2.49 6.84 8.28
C LEU A 128 1.45 7.86 7.84
N VAL A 129 0.37 7.37 7.27
CA VAL A 129 -0.72 8.19 6.77
C VAL A 129 -1.99 7.80 7.50
N GLY A 130 -2.65 8.77 8.08
CA GLY A 130 -3.94 8.56 8.70
C GLY A 130 -5.01 9.42 8.06
N THR A 131 -6.24 8.94 8.08
CA THR A 131 -7.41 9.67 7.65
C THR A 131 -8.46 9.57 8.74
N PHE A 132 -8.84 10.72 9.31
CA PHE A 132 -9.95 10.82 10.25
C PHE A 132 -11.25 11.08 9.52
N SER A 133 -12.35 10.51 10.02
CA SER A 133 -13.66 11.11 9.75
C SER A 133 -13.73 12.51 10.39
N LYS A 134 -14.48 13.41 9.79
CA LYS A 134 -14.51 14.81 10.22
C LYS A 134 -14.99 14.98 11.67
N ASP A 135 -15.85 14.10 12.14
CA ASP A 135 -16.30 14.03 13.53
C ASP A 135 -15.29 13.35 14.48
N LYS A 136 -14.13 12.97 13.98
CA LYS A 136 -13.04 12.28 14.70
C LYS A 136 -13.43 10.94 15.36
N LYS A 137 -14.56 10.38 14.98
CA LYS A 137 -15.02 9.09 15.55
C LYS A 137 -14.35 7.88 14.91
N LYS A 138 -13.85 8.02 13.69
CA LYS A 138 -13.23 6.94 12.92
C LYS A 138 -11.86 7.37 12.41
N ILE A 139 -10.97 6.40 12.33
CA ILE A 139 -9.65 6.56 11.74
C ILE A 139 -9.31 5.36 10.86
N SER A 140 -8.64 5.62 9.76
CA SER A 140 -7.98 4.61 8.92
C SER A 140 -6.51 4.99 8.77
N THR A 141 -5.63 4.03 8.88
CA THR A 141 -4.19 4.26 8.76
C THR A 141 -3.57 3.32 7.74
N THR A 142 -2.53 3.80 7.09
CA THR A 142 -1.68 3.04 6.17
C THR A 142 -0.25 3.60 6.20
N HIS A 143 0.65 3.00 5.47
CA HIS A 143 2.01 3.52 5.31
C HIS A 143 2.35 3.77 3.84
N SER A 144 3.40 4.54 3.60
CA SER A 144 3.91 4.81 2.26
C SER A 144 4.78 3.67 1.74
N TYR A 145 5.06 3.78 0.44
CA TYR A 145 6.16 3.07 -0.24
C TYR A 145 7.07 4.08 -0.92
N TYR A 146 8.30 3.71 -1.20
CA TYR A 146 9.17 4.55 -2.01
C TYR A 146 8.80 4.47 -3.50
N ASP A 147 8.99 5.58 -4.19
CA ASP A 147 8.71 5.71 -5.61
C ASP A 147 9.74 4.92 -6.43
N CYS A 148 9.29 3.89 -7.13
CA CYS A 148 10.10 3.04 -8.01
C CYS A 148 9.95 3.40 -9.49
N SER A 149 9.75 4.67 -9.80
CA SER A 149 9.53 5.12 -11.18
C SER A 149 10.82 5.49 -11.94
N LYS A 150 11.97 5.52 -11.26
CA LYS A 150 13.26 5.80 -11.92
C LYS A 150 13.70 4.63 -12.80
N PHE A 151 14.54 4.90 -13.79
CA PHE A 151 14.99 3.87 -14.76
C PHE A 151 15.69 2.68 -14.11
N SER A 152 16.52 2.92 -13.12
CA SER A 152 17.21 1.88 -12.35
C SER A 152 16.29 0.92 -11.61
N ASP A 153 15.03 1.32 -11.42
CA ASP A 153 14.03 0.56 -10.67
C ASP A 153 13.13 -0.30 -11.56
N TYR A 154 13.52 -0.52 -12.82
CA TYR A 154 12.77 -1.35 -13.76
C TYR A 154 13.36 -2.74 -13.90
N ILE A 155 12.48 -3.71 -14.04
CA ILE A 155 12.83 -5.10 -14.34
C ILE A 155 12.47 -5.39 -15.79
N ASN A 156 13.44 -5.92 -16.53
CA ASN A 156 13.20 -6.43 -17.87
C ASN A 156 12.71 -7.88 -17.77
N THR A 157 11.45 -8.10 -18.14
CA THR A 157 10.83 -9.43 -18.08
C THR A 157 11.03 -10.24 -19.37
N LYS A 158 11.73 -9.71 -20.38
CA LYS A 158 11.93 -10.38 -21.67
C LYS A 158 12.71 -11.70 -21.54
N ASN A 159 13.70 -11.71 -20.65
CA ASN A 159 14.58 -12.86 -20.43
C ASN A 159 14.17 -13.70 -19.22
N ILE A 160 13.03 -13.40 -18.61
CA ILE A 160 12.51 -14.16 -17.49
C ILE A 160 11.43 -15.09 -18.06
N ASP A 161 11.56 -16.38 -17.79
CA ASP A 161 10.53 -17.33 -18.15
C ASP A 161 9.17 -16.85 -17.61
N LYS A 162 8.17 -16.84 -18.48
CA LYS A 162 6.79 -16.43 -18.11
C LYS A 162 6.22 -17.24 -16.94
N ASN A 163 6.76 -18.42 -16.67
CA ASN A 163 6.41 -19.23 -15.53
C ASN A 163 7.20 -18.89 -14.27
N GLN A 164 8.31 -18.15 -14.37
CA GLN A 164 9.18 -17.82 -13.26
C GLN A 164 8.95 -16.42 -12.72
N TYR A 165 8.36 -15.50 -13.49
CA TYR A 165 8.05 -14.20 -12.94
C TYR A 165 6.57 -14.13 -12.55
N GLN A 166 6.34 -13.76 -11.33
CA GLN A 166 5.00 -13.59 -10.78
C GLN A 166 4.77 -12.11 -10.52
N CYS A 167 3.80 -11.57 -11.24
CA CYS A 167 3.35 -10.21 -11.05
C CYS A 167 1.89 -10.26 -10.59
N TYR A 168 1.69 -10.92 -9.43
CA TYR A 168 0.39 -11.14 -8.82
C TYR A 168 0.30 -10.48 -7.47
N LEU A 169 -0.85 -9.91 -7.21
CA LEU A 169 -1.19 -9.36 -5.92
C LEU A 169 -2.49 -10.00 -5.44
N PRO A 170 -2.40 -11.00 -4.53
CA PRO A 170 -3.57 -11.68 -4.01
C PRO A 170 -4.31 -10.84 -2.98
N PHE A 171 -5.63 -10.97 -2.95
CA PHE A 171 -6.50 -10.37 -1.96
C PHE A 171 -7.74 -11.22 -1.73
N ASN A 172 -8.40 -11.01 -0.61
CA ASN A 172 -9.62 -11.69 -0.23
C ASN A 172 -10.82 -10.74 -0.27
N ILE A 173 -11.99 -11.29 -0.53
CA ILE A 173 -13.25 -10.55 -0.39
C ILE A 173 -13.83 -10.87 0.99
N ILE A 174 -14.05 -9.83 1.79
CA ILE A 174 -14.58 -9.97 3.13
C ILE A 174 -16.08 -9.72 3.10
N GLU A 175 -16.84 -10.64 3.69
CA GLU A 175 -18.30 -10.53 3.76
C GLU A 175 -18.75 -9.27 4.46
N GLY A 176 -19.76 -8.62 3.89
CA GLY A 176 -20.33 -7.39 4.45
C GLY A 176 -19.51 -6.13 4.24
N LEU A 177 -18.34 -6.23 3.59
CA LEU A 177 -17.51 -5.09 3.23
C LEU A 177 -17.48 -4.87 1.72
N ASP A 178 -17.50 -3.61 1.33
CA ASP A 178 -17.22 -3.19 -0.03
C ASP A 178 -15.70 -3.09 -0.21
N LEU A 179 -15.21 -3.53 -1.36
CA LEU A 179 -13.79 -3.42 -1.71
C LEU A 179 -13.61 -2.47 -2.89
N GLU A 180 -12.81 -1.44 -2.65
CA GLU A 180 -12.25 -0.60 -3.69
C GLU A 180 -10.77 -0.93 -3.89
N ILE A 181 -10.38 -1.12 -5.14
CA ILE A 181 -8.99 -1.22 -5.55
C ILE A 181 -8.54 0.17 -5.98
N VAL A 182 -7.53 0.69 -5.31
CA VAL A 182 -6.94 1.99 -5.64
C VAL A 182 -5.64 1.74 -6.39
N ILE A 183 -5.59 2.25 -7.62
CA ILE A 183 -4.38 2.21 -8.44
C ILE A 183 -3.71 3.57 -8.30
N TYR A 184 -2.61 3.59 -7.57
CA TYR A 184 -1.80 4.80 -7.44
C TYR A 184 -1.06 5.09 -8.74
N PRO A 185 -0.76 6.35 -9.03
CA PRO A 185 0.00 6.72 -10.20
C PRO A 185 1.31 5.97 -10.28
N ILE A 186 1.49 5.32 -11.43
CA ILE A 186 2.68 4.54 -11.74
C ILE A 186 3.38 5.25 -12.90
N PHE A 187 4.54 5.81 -12.61
CA PHE A 187 5.37 6.40 -13.66
C PHE A 187 6.07 5.26 -14.41
N SER A 188 5.36 4.67 -15.35
CA SER A 188 5.88 3.55 -16.13
C SER A 188 6.40 4.02 -17.49
N ARG A 189 7.48 3.39 -17.95
CA ARG A 189 7.99 3.58 -19.33
C ARG A 189 7.24 2.75 -20.37
N SER A 190 6.40 1.83 -19.92
CA SER A 190 5.58 1.00 -20.79
C SER A 190 4.11 1.06 -20.36
N ASN A 191 3.23 0.73 -21.29
CA ASN A 191 1.84 0.48 -20.93
C ASN A 191 1.74 -0.82 -20.13
N ILE A 192 1.00 -0.76 -19.02
CA ILE A 192 0.77 -1.88 -18.12
C ILE A 192 -0.71 -2.21 -18.15
N THR A 193 -1.06 -3.47 -18.27
CA THR A 193 -2.43 -3.97 -18.15
C THR A 193 -2.61 -4.64 -16.81
N VAL A 194 -3.64 -4.24 -16.08
CA VAL A 194 -4.07 -4.87 -14.83
C VAL A 194 -5.28 -5.74 -15.13
N GLY A 195 -5.15 -7.02 -14.90
CA GLY A 195 -6.23 -8.01 -15.01
C GLY A 195 -6.70 -8.47 -13.64
N LEU A 196 -7.82 -9.18 -13.61
CA LEU A 196 -8.42 -9.78 -12.42
C LEU A 196 -8.62 -11.28 -12.65
N GLU A 197 -8.11 -12.06 -11.73
CA GLU A 197 -8.22 -13.52 -11.72
C GLU A 197 -8.84 -14.01 -10.41
N GLU A 198 -9.46 -15.17 -10.47
CA GLU A 198 -10.03 -15.88 -9.34
C GLU A 198 -9.40 -17.26 -9.21
N TYR A 199 -9.07 -17.64 -8.01
CA TYR A 199 -8.56 -18.97 -7.66
C TYR A 199 -9.52 -19.63 -6.70
N ASN A 200 -10.09 -20.76 -7.08
CA ASN A 200 -10.99 -21.52 -6.22
C ASN A 200 -10.21 -22.45 -5.27
N LEU A 201 -10.92 -23.10 -4.34
CA LEU A 201 -10.34 -24.03 -3.39
C LEU A 201 -9.64 -25.24 -4.06
N ASP A 202 -10.11 -25.65 -5.23
CA ASP A 202 -9.48 -26.71 -6.04
C ASP A 202 -8.27 -26.20 -6.81
N ARG A 203 -7.82 -24.97 -6.52
CA ARG A 203 -6.68 -24.31 -7.14
C ARG A 203 -6.83 -24.10 -8.65
N ARG A 204 -8.05 -24.13 -9.15
CA ARG A 204 -8.36 -23.79 -10.54
C ARG A 204 -8.39 -22.29 -10.70
N ARG A 205 -7.61 -21.84 -11.64
CA ARG A 205 -7.55 -20.42 -12.04
C ARG A 205 -8.67 -20.13 -13.03
N LYS A 206 -9.39 -19.05 -12.80
CA LYS A 206 -10.35 -18.50 -13.74
C LYS A 206 -10.02 -17.02 -13.96
N THR A 207 -9.85 -16.63 -15.20
CA THR A 207 -9.74 -15.22 -15.54
C THR A 207 -11.12 -14.58 -15.47
N ILE A 208 -11.29 -13.59 -14.60
CA ILE A 208 -12.53 -12.81 -14.51
C ILE A 208 -12.52 -11.73 -15.58
N LYS A 209 -11.42 -10.98 -15.66
CA LYS A 209 -11.28 -9.93 -16.66
C LYS A 209 -9.80 -9.71 -16.99
N ASN A 210 -9.45 -9.84 -18.27
CA ASN A 210 -8.06 -9.66 -18.72
C ASN A 210 -7.55 -8.23 -18.55
N ASN A 211 -8.45 -7.25 -18.60
CA ASN A 211 -8.11 -5.84 -18.46
C ASN A 211 -9.18 -5.12 -17.67
N ILE A 212 -8.90 -4.83 -16.40
CA ILE A 212 -9.74 -3.95 -15.57
C ILE A 212 -9.27 -2.51 -15.65
N GLN A 213 -7.99 -2.30 -15.96
CA GLN A 213 -7.37 -1.00 -16.13
C GLN A 213 -6.12 -1.10 -16.99
N THR A 214 -5.99 -0.22 -17.97
CA THR A 214 -4.72 0.03 -18.64
C THR A 214 -4.07 1.26 -18.04
N ILE A 215 -2.83 1.10 -17.59
CA ILE A 215 -1.98 2.18 -17.10
C ILE A 215 -1.10 2.59 -18.27
N LYS A 216 -1.36 3.76 -18.81
CA LYS A 216 -0.57 4.31 -19.92
C LYS A 216 0.79 4.78 -19.42
N LYS A 217 1.75 4.87 -20.33
CA LYS A 217 3.04 5.53 -20.06
C LYS A 217 2.80 6.90 -19.44
N ASN A 218 3.53 7.22 -18.35
CA ASN A 218 3.40 8.47 -17.59
C ASN A 218 2.00 8.70 -16.99
N PHE A 219 1.36 7.63 -16.55
CA PHE A 219 0.08 7.68 -15.89
C PHE A 219 0.17 8.40 -14.53
N ASN A 220 -0.55 9.50 -14.40
CA ASN A 220 -0.55 10.34 -13.20
C ASN A 220 -1.90 10.37 -12.48
N ASP A 221 -2.92 9.71 -13.01
CA ASP A 221 -4.25 9.74 -12.42
C ASP A 221 -4.37 8.74 -11.28
N LEU A 222 -5.16 9.10 -10.28
CA LEU A 222 -5.63 8.16 -9.26
C LEU A 222 -6.86 7.43 -9.80
N LYS A 223 -6.79 6.11 -9.93
CA LYS A 223 -7.95 5.29 -10.33
C LYS A 223 -8.49 4.51 -9.15
N ILE A 224 -9.79 4.56 -8.99
CA ILE A 224 -10.52 3.83 -7.96
C ILE A 224 -11.50 2.91 -8.66
N ILE A 225 -11.37 1.63 -8.43
CA ILE A 225 -12.19 0.59 -9.03
C ILE A 225 -13.00 -0.07 -7.93
N ASN A 226 -14.31 0.06 -8.00
CA ASN A 226 -15.19 -0.69 -7.11
C ASN A 226 -15.33 -2.12 -7.64
N LEU A 227 -14.88 -3.08 -6.84
CA LEU A 227 -14.85 -4.48 -7.26
C LEU A 227 -16.25 -5.04 -7.57
N LYS A 228 -17.28 -4.61 -6.83
CA LYS A 228 -18.66 -5.01 -7.09
C LYS A 228 -19.10 -4.70 -8.53
N ASN A 229 -18.66 -3.56 -9.10
CA ASN A 229 -19.05 -3.19 -10.46
C ASN A 229 -18.42 -4.10 -11.52
N ILE A 230 -17.27 -4.70 -11.21
CA ILE A 230 -16.62 -5.65 -12.13
C ILE A 230 -17.25 -7.03 -12.03
N ILE A 231 -17.57 -7.47 -10.81
CA ILE A 231 -18.01 -8.85 -10.55
C ILE A 231 -19.53 -9.00 -10.72
N LYS A 232 -20.33 -7.93 -10.59
CA LYS A 232 -21.80 -7.97 -10.82
C LYS A 232 -22.20 -8.50 -12.20
N THR A 233 -21.32 -8.38 -13.18
CA THR A 233 -21.53 -8.95 -14.53
C THR A 233 -21.27 -10.46 -14.60
N GLN A 234 -20.75 -11.06 -13.54
CA GLN A 234 -20.44 -12.49 -13.46
C GLN A 234 -21.09 -13.08 -12.20
N ASN A 235 -22.17 -13.79 -12.39
CA ASN A 235 -22.98 -14.44 -11.34
C ASN A 235 -22.18 -15.03 -10.18
N LYS A 236 -22.31 -14.44 -8.98
CA LYS A 236 -21.83 -14.84 -7.64
C LYS A 236 -20.33 -14.68 -7.35
N ILE A 237 -20.07 -13.73 -6.46
CA ILE A 237 -18.80 -13.66 -5.69
C ILE A 237 -18.73 -14.90 -4.78
N ASN A 238 -17.72 -15.73 -4.95
CA ASN A 238 -17.44 -16.80 -3.99
C ASN A 238 -16.42 -16.28 -2.94
N LYS A 239 -16.88 -16.14 -1.70
CA LYS A 239 -16.09 -15.63 -0.57
C LYS A 239 -14.92 -16.52 -0.19
N ASN A 240 -14.98 -17.78 -0.52
CA ASN A 240 -13.95 -18.77 -0.22
C ASN A 240 -12.80 -18.75 -1.24
N ASN A 241 -12.96 -18.00 -2.34
CA ASN A 241 -11.94 -17.90 -3.36
C ASN A 241 -10.95 -16.77 -3.07
N VAL A 242 -9.73 -16.94 -3.53
CA VAL A 242 -8.71 -15.91 -3.54
C VAL A 242 -8.79 -15.18 -4.87
N TYR A 243 -8.81 -13.87 -4.82
CA TYR A 243 -8.75 -13.00 -5.99
C TYR A 243 -7.35 -12.46 -6.16
N CYS A 244 -6.97 -12.18 -7.39
CA CYS A 244 -5.62 -11.75 -7.68
C CYS A 244 -5.60 -10.69 -8.79
N LEU A 245 -4.89 -9.61 -8.57
CA LEU A 245 -4.50 -8.71 -9.64
C LEU A 245 -3.35 -9.33 -10.42
N ASN A 246 -3.51 -9.43 -11.71
CA ASN A 246 -2.48 -9.88 -12.63
C ASN A 246 -1.98 -8.70 -13.45
N ILE A 247 -0.67 -8.52 -13.55
CA ILE A 247 -0.06 -7.36 -14.19
C ILE A 247 0.84 -7.80 -15.32
N VAL A 248 0.61 -7.20 -16.48
CA VAL A 248 1.35 -7.50 -17.70
C VAL A 248 1.84 -6.20 -18.32
N SER A 249 3.12 -6.15 -18.67
CA SER A 249 3.71 -5.05 -19.43
C SER A 249 3.75 -5.40 -20.92
N LYS A 250 3.32 -4.46 -21.76
CA LYS A 250 3.37 -4.62 -23.19
C LYS A 250 4.81 -4.72 -23.73
N ASN A 251 5.74 -4.02 -23.12
CA ASN A 251 7.14 -3.95 -23.57
C ASN A 251 8.10 -4.75 -22.68
N ASN A 252 7.59 -5.68 -21.88
CA ASN A 252 8.36 -6.47 -20.92
C ASN A 252 9.17 -5.63 -19.90
N LEU A 253 8.79 -4.37 -19.68
CA LEU A 253 9.39 -3.51 -18.66
C LEU A 253 8.36 -3.24 -17.56
N LEU A 254 8.69 -3.62 -16.35
CA LEU A 254 7.86 -3.36 -15.17
C LEU A 254 8.68 -2.59 -14.13
N PRO A 255 8.10 -1.60 -13.46
CA PRO A 255 8.71 -1.06 -12.26
C PRO A 255 8.98 -2.19 -11.26
N SER A 256 10.12 -2.15 -10.58
CA SER A 256 10.49 -3.17 -9.59
C SER A 256 9.45 -3.32 -8.49
N ARG A 257 8.66 -2.29 -8.27
CA ARG A 257 7.59 -2.26 -7.30
C ARG A 257 6.38 -1.48 -7.84
N LEU A 258 5.22 -2.08 -7.68
CA LEU A 258 3.92 -1.50 -8.00
C LEU A 258 3.08 -1.48 -6.73
N THR A 259 2.51 -0.33 -6.40
CA THR A 259 1.70 -0.18 -5.19
C THR A 259 0.23 -0.01 -5.53
N PHE A 260 -0.60 -0.77 -4.82
CA PHE A 260 -2.06 -0.71 -4.89
C PHE A 260 -2.63 -0.49 -3.50
N GLY A 261 -3.80 0.12 -3.42
CA GLY A 261 -4.58 0.19 -2.21
C GLY A 261 -5.77 -0.76 -2.27
N PHE A 262 -6.04 -1.45 -1.19
CA PHE A 262 -7.27 -2.21 -0.98
C PHE A 262 -8.06 -1.55 0.14
N ASN A 263 -9.16 -0.93 -0.20
CA ASN A 263 -9.97 -0.18 0.74
C ASN A 263 -11.24 -0.97 1.07
N TYR A 264 -11.22 -1.65 2.21
CA TYR A 264 -12.35 -2.40 2.74
C TYR A 264 -13.24 -1.46 3.55
N LYS A 265 -14.45 -1.25 3.11
CA LYS A 265 -15.34 -0.27 3.76
C LYS A 265 -16.78 -0.76 3.88
N LYS A 266 -17.41 -0.39 4.96
CA LYS A 266 -18.86 -0.49 5.16
C LYS A 266 -19.53 0.89 5.04
N THR A 267 -18.78 1.94 5.29
CA THR A 267 -19.19 3.35 5.28
C THR A 267 -18.25 4.17 4.40
N SER A 268 -18.26 5.49 4.55
CA SER A 268 -17.40 6.41 3.79
C SER A 268 -15.90 6.26 4.09
N LEU A 269 -15.56 5.80 5.28
CA LEU A 269 -14.18 5.54 5.69
C LEU A 269 -14.03 4.06 6.04
N GLY A 270 -13.10 3.40 5.42
CA GLY A 270 -12.78 2.00 5.62
C GLY A 270 -11.32 1.78 5.97
N SER A 271 -10.95 0.54 6.18
CA SER A 271 -9.56 0.13 6.34
C SER A 271 -8.87 0.18 4.99
N ASN A 272 -7.81 0.98 4.88
CA ASN A 272 -6.99 1.05 3.67
C ASN A 272 -5.72 0.23 3.89
N ILE A 273 -5.56 -0.80 3.08
CA ILE A 273 -4.36 -1.63 3.06
C ILE A 273 -3.60 -1.28 1.80
N SER A 274 -2.47 -0.59 1.96
CA SER A 274 -1.54 -0.37 0.85
C SER A 274 -0.64 -1.60 0.71
N GLU A 275 -0.70 -2.22 -0.45
CA GLU A 275 0.11 -3.37 -0.79
C GLU A 275 1.07 -3.06 -1.92
N SER A 276 2.28 -3.55 -1.79
CA SER A 276 3.30 -3.41 -2.81
C SER A 276 3.57 -4.75 -3.45
N MET A 277 3.31 -4.82 -4.73
CA MET A 277 3.75 -5.94 -5.55
C MET A 277 5.23 -5.78 -5.87
N ILE A 278 6.03 -6.74 -5.48
CA ILE A 278 7.40 -6.87 -5.92
C ILE A 278 7.42 -7.85 -7.08
N VAL A 279 8.00 -7.46 -8.20
CA VAL A 279 8.20 -8.40 -9.30
C VAL A 279 9.21 -9.45 -8.85
N ASN A 280 8.75 -10.66 -8.64
CA ASN A 280 9.58 -11.76 -8.17
C ASN A 280 10.25 -12.45 -9.37
N HIS A 281 11.56 -12.65 -9.29
CA HIS A 281 12.34 -13.35 -10.30
C HIS A 281 12.26 -14.88 -10.22
N GLY A 282 11.25 -15.42 -9.55
CA GLY A 282 10.99 -16.85 -9.50
C GLY A 282 11.98 -17.69 -8.68
N LYS A 283 12.90 -17.04 -7.98
CA LYS A 283 13.69 -17.76 -6.98
C LYS A 283 12.81 -18.02 -5.78
N ASP A 284 12.59 -19.28 -5.47
CA ASP A 284 11.92 -19.70 -4.24
C ASP A 284 12.49 -18.92 -3.06
N ILE A 285 11.68 -18.08 -2.46
CA ILE A 285 12.00 -17.51 -1.17
C ILE A 285 11.82 -18.64 -0.17
N LYS A 286 12.85 -19.50 -0.06
CA LYS A 286 12.94 -20.50 1.00
C LYS A 286 13.15 -19.77 2.32
N GLY A 287 12.08 -19.29 2.91
CA GLY A 287 12.13 -18.59 4.18
C GLY A 287 10.97 -19.00 5.07
N ARG A 288 11.24 -19.14 6.37
CA ARG A 288 10.19 -19.20 7.39
C ARG A 288 9.86 -17.75 7.73
N GLY A 289 8.74 -17.25 7.26
CA GLY A 289 8.21 -15.95 7.65
C GLY A 289 7.40 -16.08 8.94
N PHE A 290 7.61 -15.16 9.86
CA PHE A 290 6.72 -14.95 10.99
C PHE A 290 5.93 -13.67 10.71
N TYR A 291 4.61 -13.77 10.84
CA TYR A 291 3.71 -12.63 10.82
C TYR A 291 3.10 -12.52 12.20
N TRP A 292 3.08 -11.31 12.75
CA TRP A 292 2.49 -11.04 14.05
C TRP A 292 1.68 -9.75 13.99
N GLY A 293 0.73 -9.65 14.87
CA GLY A 293 -0.10 -8.46 15.00
C GLY A 293 -1.08 -8.63 16.15
N PRO A 294 -1.62 -7.55 16.68
CA PRO A 294 -2.62 -7.62 17.73
C PRO A 294 -3.92 -8.18 17.18
N ALA A 295 -4.56 -9.03 17.96
CA ALA A 295 -5.91 -9.51 17.71
C ALA A 295 -6.85 -8.89 18.73
N PHE A 296 -7.86 -8.17 18.25
CA PHE A 296 -8.89 -7.57 19.06
C PHE A 296 -10.16 -8.41 18.97
N CYS A 297 -10.60 -8.94 20.09
CA CYS A 297 -11.82 -9.73 20.17
C CYS A 297 -12.65 -9.26 21.35
N SER A 298 -13.79 -8.65 21.07
CA SER A 298 -14.76 -8.20 22.07
C SER A 298 -16.17 -8.24 21.52
N LYS A 299 -17.18 -7.88 22.31
CA LYS A 299 -18.55 -7.74 21.80
C LYS A 299 -18.66 -6.72 20.64
N LYS A 300 -17.75 -5.74 20.58
CA LYS A 300 -17.77 -4.65 19.58
C LYS A 300 -16.71 -4.79 18.49
N LEU A 301 -15.64 -5.53 18.73
CA LEU A 301 -14.49 -5.62 17.84
C LEU A 301 -14.22 -7.07 17.43
N LYS A 302 -13.98 -7.26 16.13
CA LYS A 302 -13.59 -8.55 15.55
C LYS A 302 -12.33 -8.37 14.71
N THR A 303 -11.35 -9.22 14.92
CA THR A 303 -10.19 -9.31 14.04
C THR A 303 -10.45 -10.35 12.97
N ILE A 304 -10.25 -9.98 11.71
CA ILE A 304 -10.31 -10.88 10.56
C ILE A 304 -8.90 -11.02 10.04
N ILE A 305 -8.40 -12.24 10.00
CA ILE A 305 -7.10 -12.56 9.42
C ILE A 305 -7.36 -13.20 8.05
N ALA A 306 -6.90 -12.55 7.00
CA ALA A 306 -6.96 -13.06 5.65
C ALA A 306 -5.58 -13.52 5.21
N LEU A 307 -5.44 -14.80 4.93
CA LEU A 307 -4.22 -15.39 4.41
C LEU A 307 -4.46 -15.84 2.97
N SER A 308 -3.59 -15.45 2.07
CA SER A 308 -3.67 -15.86 0.68
C SER A 308 -2.29 -16.24 0.15
N SER A 309 -2.25 -17.33 -0.60
CA SER A 309 -1.07 -17.74 -1.35
C SER A 309 -1.53 -18.19 -2.73
N VAL A 310 -0.93 -17.61 -3.75
CA VAL A 310 -1.18 -18.00 -5.14
C VAL A 310 0.13 -18.23 -5.87
N SER A 311 0.16 -19.27 -6.72
CA SER A 311 1.28 -19.54 -7.62
C SER A 311 0.75 -19.87 -9.01
N LYS A 312 1.52 -19.53 -10.04
CA LYS A 312 1.25 -19.99 -11.41
C LYS A 312 1.59 -21.47 -11.61
N ASN A 313 2.56 -21.96 -10.88
CA ASN A 313 3.06 -23.31 -11.04
C ASN A 313 2.13 -24.28 -10.29
N LYS A 314 1.46 -25.15 -11.05
CA LYS A 314 0.56 -26.17 -10.49
C LYS A 314 1.30 -27.14 -9.56
N ASP A 315 2.57 -27.42 -9.84
CA ASP A 315 3.38 -28.36 -9.05
C ASP A 315 3.83 -27.72 -7.73
N GLU A 316 4.15 -26.43 -7.72
CA GLU A 316 4.36 -25.68 -6.47
C GLU A 316 3.12 -25.63 -5.59
N LEU A 317 1.93 -25.49 -6.19
CA LEU A 317 0.68 -25.51 -5.44
C LEU A 317 0.40 -26.89 -4.83
N LYS A 318 0.75 -27.98 -5.50
CA LYS A 318 0.60 -29.35 -4.98
C LYS A 318 1.56 -29.64 -3.82
N ASN A 319 2.81 -29.15 -3.94
CA ASN A 319 3.87 -29.45 -2.97
C ASN A 319 3.91 -28.48 -1.78
N ASN A 320 3.24 -27.33 -1.84
CA ASN A 320 3.29 -26.28 -0.84
C ASN A 320 2.00 -26.10 -0.02
N SER A 321 1.17 -27.15 0.10
CA SER A 321 0.11 -27.16 1.11
C SER A 321 0.71 -27.26 2.52
N LYS A 322 1.39 -26.20 2.94
CA LYS A 322 1.97 -26.14 4.29
C LYS A 322 0.87 -25.73 5.26
N LEU A 323 0.81 -26.44 6.37
CA LEU A 323 0.01 -26.06 7.52
C LEU A 323 0.52 -24.70 8.05
N VAL A 324 -0.37 -23.73 8.11
CA VAL A 324 -0.09 -22.48 8.79
C VAL A 324 -0.37 -22.69 10.27
N LYS A 325 0.68 -22.61 11.10
CA LYS A 325 0.52 -22.67 12.55
C LYS A 325 0.23 -21.26 13.06
N MET A 326 -0.96 -21.05 13.62
CA MET A 326 -1.33 -19.82 14.29
C MET A 326 -1.25 -20.03 15.80
N LYS A 327 -0.59 -19.08 16.48
CA LYS A 327 -0.57 -19.03 17.95
C LYS A 327 -1.25 -17.74 18.38
N LEU A 328 -2.22 -17.84 19.26
CA LEU A 328 -2.85 -16.72 19.92
C LEU A 328 -2.25 -16.57 21.32
N TYR A 329 -1.83 -15.37 21.64
CA TYR A 329 -1.28 -15.04 22.96
C TYR A 329 -2.28 -14.16 23.68
N GLY A 330 -2.82 -14.67 24.80
CA GLY A 330 -3.60 -13.88 25.75
C GLY A 330 -2.68 -13.21 26.78
N LYS A 331 -3.26 -12.50 27.73
CA LYS A 331 -2.50 -11.78 28.78
C LYS A 331 -1.55 -12.71 29.56
N ASP A 332 -1.99 -13.95 29.83
CA ASP A 332 -1.29 -14.87 30.74
C ASP A 332 -1.03 -16.25 30.11
N LYS A 333 -1.41 -16.50 28.86
CA LYS A 333 -1.26 -17.81 28.22
C LYS A 333 -1.33 -17.77 26.71
N VAL A 334 -0.77 -18.79 26.08
CA VAL A 334 -1.01 -19.12 24.67
C VAL A 334 -2.34 -19.86 24.58
N ILE A 335 -3.24 -19.39 23.75
CA ILE A 335 -4.56 -19.96 23.51
C ILE A 335 -4.52 -20.83 22.29
#